data_9a7e9bf715a96c6bf310ae2f9e9e16b8
#
_entry.id   9a7e9bf715a96c6bf310ae2f9e9e16b8
#
_cell.length_a   1.000
_cell.length_b   1.000
_cell.length_c   1.000
_cell.angle_alpha   90.00
_cell.angle_beta   90.00
_cell.angle_gamma   90.00
#
_symmetry.space_group_name_H-M   'P 1'
#
loop_
_entity.id
_entity.type
_entity.pdbx_description
1 polymer ?
#
loop_
_entity_poly.entity_id
_entity_poly.type
_entity_poly.pdbx_seq_one_letter_code
_entity_poly.pdbx_strand_id
1 'polypeptide(L)'
;MTSSDLPRPNPGIMEIAAYVPGRETAHGVEKVYKLSSNESPLGPSPKVAEAIAAEHSNLAIYPDGSSYVLREAIARAHGLNPANILCGNGSDELLGLLCQTYLGPGDEGLFTDHGFLVYKIQIMAAGATPVSVPDREDLTADVDAILAAVTQKTKIVFLANPNNPTGTYIPVNDVKRLHAGLPKGTILVLDAAYAEYVRRNDYEAGIELVSDNANVVMTRTFSKIHGLAGLRIGWMYAHEAIIDACNRVRGPFNVNALAILAGAAAIGDKAHVERAVEHNEVWLAKVSDTLAALGLGVTPSVGNFVLVHFPKTPGKTAAEADEYLCARGYVLRRVAGYGLPDALRMTIGSEEANLGVIEALTAFMAPAS
;
A
#
# COMPACT_ATOMS: atom_id res chain seq x y z
N MET A 1 -31.90 -6.16 27.43
CA MET A 1 -30.47 -6.50 27.71
C MET A 1 -29.77 -5.22 28.08
N THR A 2 -29.20 -5.14 29.26
CA THR A 2 -28.41 -3.98 29.67
C THR A 2 -27.03 -4.07 29.00
N SER A 3 -26.33 -2.96 28.75
CA SER A 3 -25.02 -2.95 28.08
C SER A 3 -23.94 -3.75 28.83
N SER A 4 -24.22 -4.17 30.07
CA SER A 4 -23.37 -5.01 30.93
C SER A 4 -23.39 -6.51 30.54
N ASP A 5 -24.38 -6.95 29.74
CA ASP A 5 -24.58 -8.36 29.41
C ASP A 5 -23.91 -8.79 28.11
N LEU A 6 -23.30 -7.84 27.39
CA LEU A 6 -22.60 -8.13 26.13
C LEU A 6 -21.10 -8.42 26.38
N PRO A 7 -20.51 -9.36 25.59
CA PRO A 7 -19.05 -9.55 25.58
C PRO A 7 -18.32 -8.24 25.30
N ARG A 8 -17.28 -7.95 26.06
CA ARG A 8 -16.47 -6.74 25.87
C ARG A 8 -15.23 -7.07 25.07
N PRO A 9 -14.93 -6.34 24.00
CA PRO A 9 -13.65 -6.47 23.28
C PRO A 9 -12.49 -6.05 24.19
N ASN A 10 -11.28 -6.41 23.76
CA ASN A 10 -10.07 -5.95 24.43
C ASN A 10 -10.00 -4.40 24.50
N PRO A 11 -9.31 -3.83 25.51
CA PRO A 11 -9.12 -2.38 25.60
C PRO A 11 -8.54 -1.80 24.29
N GLY A 12 -9.02 -0.62 23.89
CA GLY A 12 -8.57 0.09 22.69
C GLY A 12 -9.24 -0.34 21.38
N ILE A 13 -9.84 -1.54 21.32
CA ILE A 13 -10.46 -2.03 20.05
C ILE A 13 -11.60 -1.11 19.60
N MET A 14 -12.44 -0.64 20.52
CA MET A 14 -13.58 0.23 20.17
C MET A 14 -13.16 1.69 19.85
N GLU A 15 -11.90 2.03 20.05
CA GLU A 15 -11.30 3.32 19.67
C GLU A 15 -10.79 3.30 18.23
N ILE A 16 -10.67 2.10 17.63
CA ILE A 16 -10.29 1.94 16.23
C ILE A 16 -11.45 2.39 15.34
N ALA A 17 -11.21 3.43 14.54
CA ALA A 17 -12.15 3.78 13.48
C ALA A 17 -12.18 2.65 12.43
N ALA A 18 -13.37 2.13 12.13
CA ALA A 18 -13.51 1.12 11.09
C ALA A 18 -12.95 1.64 9.76
N TYR A 19 -12.18 0.80 9.07
CA TYR A 19 -11.64 1.16 7.76
C TYR A 19 -12.79 1.38 6.76
N VAL A 20 -12.83 2.55 6.16
CA VAL A 20 -13.80 2.89 5.11
C VAL A 20 -13.10 2.74 3.76
N PRO A 21 -13.49 1.74 2.95
CA PRO A 21 -12.92 1.57 1.61
C PRO A 21 -13.25 2.77 0.71
N GLY A 22 -12.50 2.92 -0.38
CA GLY A 22 -12.85 3.89 -1.41
C GLY A 22 -14.23 3.57 -2.00
N ARG A 23 -14.91 4.62 -2.48
CA ARG A 23 -16.15 4.44 -3.24
C ARG A 23 -15.87 3.53 -4.46
N GLU A 24 -16.77 2.63 -4.78
CA GLU A 24 -16.62 1.67 -5.89
C GLU A 24 -17.60 1.91 -7.02
N THR A 25 -18.69 2.64 -6.71
CA THR A 25 -19.80 2.87 -7.63
C THR A 25 -20.11 4.35 -7.74
N ALA A 26 -20.63 4.74 -8.89
CA ALA A 26 -21.26 6.03 -9.12
C ALA A 26 -22.71 5.77 -9.60
N HIS A 27 -23.69 6.42 -8.98
CA HIS A 27 -25.10 6.20 -9.31
C HIS A 27 -25.50 7.04 -10.53
N GLY A 28 -26.31 6.48 -11.40
CA GLY A 28 -26.90 7.18 -12.54
C GLY A 28 -25.97 7.39 -13.74
N VAL A 29 -24.82 6.70 -13.79
CA VAL A 29 -23.88 6.75 -14.92
C VAL A 29 -23.75 5.36 -15.55
N GLU A 30 -23.57 5.33 -16.88
CA GLU A 30 -23.49 4.08 -17.65
C GLU A 30 -22.12 3.37 -17.46
N LYS A 31 -21.04 4.13 -17.32
CA LYS A 31 -19.67 3.61 -17.19
C LYS A 31 -18.97 4.22 -15.99
N VAL A 32 -18.39 3.37 -15.15
CA VAL A 32 -17.65 3.78 -13.95
C VAL A 32 -16.18 3.43 -14.10
N TYR A 33 -15.32 4.43 -13.89
CA TYR A 33 -13.87 4.27 -13.80
C TYR A 33 -13.46 4.35 -12.33
N LYS A 34 -13.14 3.21 -11.73
CA LYS A 34 -12.67 3.11 -10.34
C LYS A 34 -11.19 3.50 -10.28
N LEU A 35 -10.92 4.72 -9.86
CA LEU A 35 -9.57 5.29 -9.71
C LEU A 35 -9.19 5.54 -8.24
N SER A 36 -9.82 4.77 -7.33
CA SER A 36 -9.74 5.00 -5.88
C SER A 36 -8.80 4.06 -5.12
N SER A 37 -8.33 2.95 -5.73
CA SER A 37 -7.65 1.88 -4.97
C SER A 37 -6.28 1.48 -5.53
N ASN A 38 -5.72 2.27 -6.45
CA ASN A 38 -4.39 2.06 -7.03
C ASN A 38 -4.25 0.67 -7.71
N GLU A 39 -5.32 0.19 -8.34
CA GLU A 39 -5.31 -1.03 -9.14
C GLU A 39 -4.56 -0.79 -10.46
N SER A 40 -3.98 -1.85 -11.04
CA SER A 40 -3.33 -1.78 -12.36
C SER A 40 -4.39 -1.68 -13.48
N PRO A 41 -4.33 -0.67 -14.36
CA PRO A 41 -5.27 -0.55 -15.47
C PRO A 41 -5.07 -1.61 -16.55
N LEU A 42 -3.91 -2.27 -16.60
CA LEU A 42 -3.62 -3.34 -17.56
C LEU A 42 -4.15 -4.71 -17.10
N GLY A 43 -4.63 -4.80 -15.84
CA GLY A 43 -5.02 -6.08 -15.26
C GLY A 43 -3.84 -7.04 -15.05
N PRO A 44 -4.09 -8.33 -14.83
CA PRO A 44 -3.07 -9.34 -14.63
C PRO A 44 -2.40 -9.77 -15.96
N SER A 45 -1.19 -10.35 -15.85
CA SER A 45 -0.56 -11.04 -16.98
C SER A 45 -1.46 -12.15 -17.54
N PRO A 46 -1.49 -12.36 -18.88
CA PRO A 46 -2.19 -13.48 -19.50
C PRO A 46 -1.80 -14.85 -18.92
N LYS A 47 -0.56 -15.03 -18.48
CA LYS A 47 -0.07 -16.26 -17.83
C LYS A 47 -0.81 -16.58 -16.53
N VAL A 48 -1.37 -15.57 -15.88
CA VAL A 48 -2.20 -15.76 -14.66
C VAL A 48 -3.49 -16.48 -14.99
N ALA A 49 -4.17 -16.09 -16.07
CA ALA A 49 -5.41 -16.75 -16.51
C ALA A 49 -5.16 -18.22 -16.84
N GLU A 50 -4.05 -18.53 -17.52
CA GLU A 50 -3.62 -19.90 -17.83
C GLU A 50 -3.36 -20.72 -16.57
N ALA A 51 -2.64 -20.15 -15.60
CA ALA A 51 -2.34 -20.82 -14.33
C ALA A 51 -3.61 -21.11 -13.49
N ILE A 52 -4.55 -20.17 -13.44
CA ILE A 52 -5.84 -20.35 -12.74
C ILE A 52 -6.68 -21.41 -13.44
N ALA A 53 -6.75 -21.38 -14.78
CA ALA A 53 -7.53 -22.35 -15.55
C ALA A 53 -7.04 -23.80 -15.37
N ALA A 54 -5.75 -24.00 -15.14
CA ALA A 54 -5.17 -25.32 -14.89
C ALA A 54 -5.56 -25.91 -13.52
N GLU A 55 -5.87 -25.05 -12.51
CA GLU A 55 -6.08 -25.51 -11.12
C GLU A 55 -7.55 -25.45 -10.66
N HIS A 56 -8.46 -24.84 -11.39
CA HIS A 56 -9.83 -24.60 -10.94
C HIS A 56 -10.62 -25.85 -10.51
N SER A 57 -10.20 -27.05 -10.92
CA SER A 57 -10.84 -28.33 -10.57
C SER A 57 -10.47 -28.82 -9.15
N ASN A 58 -9.47 -28.26 -8.51
CA ASN A 58 -8.92 -28.75 -7.22
C ASN A 58 -9.36 -27.91 -6.00
N LEU A 59 -10.40 -27.09 -6.13
CA LEU A 59 -10.85 -26.17 -5.06
C LEU A 59 -11.35 -26.89 -3.78
N ALA A 60 -11.62 -28.19 -3.84
CA ALA A 60 -12.04 -28.98 -2.68
C ALA A 60 -10.87 -29.35 -1.75
N ILE A 61 -9.63 -29.12 -2.16
CA ILE A 61 -8.42 -29.53 -1.43
C ILE A 61 -7.76 -28.28 -0.85
N TYR A 62 -7.28 -28.39 0.40
CA TYR A 62 -6.50 -27.29 1.00
C TYR A 62 -5.24 -26.99 0.17
N PRO A 63 -4.87 -25.70 0.06
CA PRO A 63 -3.64 -25.31 -0.61
C PRO A 63 -2.40 -25.77 0.17
N ASP A 64 -1.22 -25.67 -0.47
CA ASP A 64 0.04 -25.82 0.23
C ASP A 64 0.21 -24.71 1.28
N GLY A 65 0.16 -25.09 2.57
CA GLY A 65 0.29 -24.16 3.68
C GLY A 65 1.65 -23.46 3.78
N SER A 66 2.66 -23.95 3.04
CA SER A 66 3.98 -23.32 2.96
C SER A 66 4.10 -22.31 1.82
N SER A 67 3.14 -22.27 0.90
CA SER A 67 3.19 -21.50 -0.36
C SER A 67 4.49 -21.74 -1.15
N TYR A 68 4.98 -22.99 -1.16
CA TYR A 68 6.31 -23.35 -1.67
C TYR A 68 6.54 -22.85 -3.11
N VAL A 69 5.60 -23.13 -4.03
CA VAL A 69 5.72 -22.76 -5.45
C VAL A 69 5.86 -21.23 -5.61
N LEU A 70 5.11 -20.48 -4.83
CA LEU A 70 5.18 -19.02 -4.88
C LEU A 70 6.48 -18.48 -4.27
N ARG A 71 6.90 -19.00 -3.11
CA ARG A 71 8.16 -18.61 -2.46
C ARG A 71 9.36 -18.88 -3.37
N GLU A 72 9.40 -20.02 -4.04
CA GLU A 72 10.43 -20.35 -5.01
C GLU A 72 10.42 -19.41 -6.24
N ALA A 73 9.22 -19.04 -6.73
CA ALA A 73 9.10 -18.11 -7.83
C ALA A 73 9.61 -16.70 -7.45
N ILE A 74 9.26 -16.22 -6.26
CA ILE A 74 9.75 -14.94 -5.71
C ILE A 74 11.26 -14.99 -5.54
N ALA A 75 11.78 -16.06 -4.92
CA ALA A 75 13.20 -16.25 -4.69
C ALA A 75 14.01 -16.18 -6.00
N ARG A 76 13.56 -16.91 -7.04
CA ARG A 76 14.19 -16.86 -8.37
C ARG A 76 14.11 -15.48 -9.03
N ALA A 77 12.97 -14.80 -8.90
CA ALA A 77 12.77 -13.49 -9.54
C ALA A 77 13.69 -12.41 -8.95
N HIS A 78 13.98 -12.48 -7.65
CA HIS A 78 14.74 -11.48 -6.89
C HIS A 78 16.12 -11.95 -6.40
N GLY A 79 16.53 -13.20 -6.63
CA GLY A 79 17.80 -13.74 -6.15
C GLY A 79 17.85 -13.94 -4.64
N LEU A 80 16.72 -14.32 -4.01
CA LEU A 80 16.58 -14.43 -2.55
C LEU A 80 16.60 -15.89 -2.08
N ASN A 81 16.85 -16.09 -0.76
CA ASN A 81 16.62 -17.36 -0.12
C ASN A 81 15.12 -17.56 0.18
N PRO A 82 14.46 -18.60 -0.35
CA PRO A 82 13.04 -18.84 -0.09
C PRO A 82 12.72 -19.10 1.40
N ALA A 83 13.69 -19.49 2.23
CA ALA A 83 13.51 -19.64 3.68
C ALA A 83 13.25 -18.28 4.37
N ASN A 84 13.70 -17.19 3.79
CA ASN A 84 13.53 -15.83 4.29
C ASN A 84 12.26 -15.14 3.75
N ILE A 85 11.38 -15.87 3.06
CA ILE A 85 10.16 -15.35 2.46
C ILE A 85 8.93 -15.95 3.17
N LEU A 86 7.99 -15.09 3.54
CA LEU A 86 6.65 -15.48 3.99
C LEU A 86 5.60 -14.85 3.08
N CYS A 87 4.67 -15.68 2.59
CA CYS A 87 3.51 -15.22 1.82
C CYS A 87 2.30 -15.01 2.73
N GLY A 88 1.49 -14.00 2.42
CA GLY A 88 0.31 -13.63 3.18
C GLY A 88 -0.89 -13.30 2.30
N ASN A 89 -2.07 -13.26 2.90
CA ASN A 89 -3.32 -12.86 2.27
C ASN A 89 -3.36 -11.34 2.03
N GLY A 90 -2.49 -10.86 1.14
CA GLY A 90 -2.10 -9.47 0.97
C GLY A 90 -0.96 -9.08 1.92
N SER A 91 -0.30 -7.93 1.65
CA SER A 91 0.67 -7.37 2.60
C SER A 91 0.01 -6.97 3.91
N ASP A 92 -1.29 -6.65 3.91
CA ASP A 92 -2.06 -6.28 5.11
C ASP A 92 -2.00 -7.37 6.19
N GLU A 93 -2.13 -8.66 5.82
CA GLU A 93 -1.98 -9.77 6.76
C GLU A 93 -0.57 -9.81 7.35
N LEU A 94 0.46 -9.58 6.54
CA LEU A 94 1.85 -9.61 6.98
C LEU A 94 2.16 -8.48 7.97
N LEU A 95 1.63 -7.28 7.73
CA LEU A 95 1.72 -6.15 8.66
C LEU A 95 1.02 -6.48 9.99
N GLY A 96 -0.17 -7.08 9.91
CA GLY A 96 -0.91 -7.55 11.08
C GLY A 96 -0.16 -8.64 11.86
N LEU A 97 0.43 -9.61 11.18
CA LEU A 97 1.25 -10.67 11.80
C LEU A 97 2.46 -10.10 12.53
N LEU A 98 3.15 -9.11 11.96
CA LEU A 98 4.25 -8.42 12.63
C LEU A 98 3.77 -7.74 13.91
N CYS A 99 2.65 -7.01 13.87
CA CYS A 99 2.08 -6.41 15.08
C CYS A 99 1.68 -7.47 16.11
N GLN A 100 0.99 -8.53 15.70
CA GLN A 100 0.56 -9.60 16.59
C GLN A 100 1.74 -10.36 17.23
N THR A 101 2.88 -10.46 16.51
CA THR A 101 4.06 -11.20 16.97
C THR A 101 4.95 -10.36 17.91
N TYR A 102 5.07 -9.05 17.67
CA TYR A 102 6.07 -8.21 18.29
C TYR A 102 5.54 -7.06 19.13
N LEU A 103 4.22 -6.80 19.11
CA LEU A 103 3.59 -5.73 19.88
C LEU A 103 2.64 -6.29 20.95
N GLY A 104 2.56 -5.60 22.06
CA GLY A 104 1.62 -5.86 23.15
C GLY A 104 1.36 -4.62 24.00
N PRO A 105 0.56 -4.75 25.08
CA PRO A 105 0.30 -3.65 26.00
C PRO A 105 1.58 -3.06 26.57
N GLY A 106 1.76 -1.75 26.42
CA GLY A 106 2.93 -1.00 26.88
C GLY A 106 4.01 -0.81 25.80
N ASP A 107 3.93 -1.50 24.66
CA ASP A 107 4.79 -1.27 23.50
C ASP A 107 4.27 -0.14 22.62
N GLU A 108 5.14 0.37 21.76
CA GLU A 108 4.83 1.42 20.78
C GLU A 108 5.14 0.94 19.36
N GLY A 109 4.20 1.24 18.43
CA GLY A 109 4.40 1.14 16.99
C GLY A 109 4.40 2.53 16.37
N LEU A 110 5.44 2.87 15.60
CA LEU A 110 5.67 4.21 15.08
C LEU A 110 5.47 4.24 13.56
N PHE A 111 4.88 5.32 13.06
CA PHE A 111 4.63 5.59 11.62
C PHE A 111 4.47 7.09 11.37
N THR A 112 4.48 7.53 10.11
CA THR A 112 4.29 8.96 9.76
C THR A 112 2.81 9.33 9.67
N ASP A 113 2.47 10.61 9.88
CA ASP A 113 1.09 11.12 9.95
C ASP A 113 0.25 10.76 8.71
N HIS A 114 0.85 10.84 7.54
CA HIS A 114 0.21 10.45 6.28
C HIS A 114 0.56 9.01 5.86
N GLY A 115 1.01 8.16 6.80
CA GLY A 115 1.29 6.76 6.56
C GLY A 115 0.02 5.93 6.31
N PHE A 116 0.19 4.70 5.82
CA PHE A 116 -0.92 3.83 5.50
C PHE A 116 -1.77 3.51 6.76
N LEU A 117 -3.07 3.77 6.70
CA LEU A 117 -4.00 3.67 7.85
C LEU A 117 -3.98 2.31 8.57
N VAL A 118 -3.60 1.25 7.86
CA VAL A 118 -3.53 -0.11 8.42
C VAL A 118 -2.51 -0.19 9.54
N TYR A 119 -1.42 0.58 9.53
CA TYR A 119 -0.44 0.56 10.61
C TYR A 119 -1.07 0.90 11.96
N LYS A 120 -1.76 2.04 12.04
CA LYS A 120 -2.47 2.45 13.25
C LYS A 120 -3.47 1.41 13.73
N ILE A 121 -4.26 0.86 12.80
CA ILE A 121 -5.26 -0.16 13.10
C ILE A 121 -4.61 -1.41 13.69
N GLN A 122 -3.55 -1.93 13.08
CA GLN A 122 -2.88 -3.16 13.52
C GLN A 122 -2.13 -2.99 14.84
N ILE A 123 -1.50 -1.83 15.05
CA ILE A 123 -0.84 -1.51 16.33
C ILE A 123 -1.86 -1.51 17.47
N MET A 124 -2.98 -0.82 17.29
CA MET A 124 -4.05 -0.76 18.30
C MET A 124 -4.71 -2.13 18.51
N ALA A 125 -4.90 -2.91 17.44
CA ALA A 125 -5.46 -4.27 17.53
C ALA A 125 -4.56 -5.22 18.32
N ALA A 126 -3.24 -5.01 18.31
CA ALA A 126 -2.29 -5.73 19.15
C ALA A 126 -2.25 -5.23 20.62
N GLY A 127 -3.01 -4.19 20.97
CA GLY A 127 -3.04 -3.57 22.30
C GLY A 127 -1.87 -2.62 22.59
N ALA A 128 -1.09 -2.28 21.56
CA ALA A 128 0.03 -1.35 21.65
C ALA A 128 -0.39 0.11 21.37
N THR A 129 0.50 1.04 21.67
CA THR A 129 0.28 2.47 21.46
C THR A 129 0.76 2.89 20.06
N PRO A 130 -0.12 3.45 19.21
CA PRO A 130 0.29 4.03 17.94
C PRO A 130 0.96 5.40 18.17
N VAL A 131 2.16 5.58 17.63
CA VAL A 131 2.91 6.85 17.69
C VAL A 131 3.02 7.39 16.27
N SER A 132 2.33 8.51 16.03
CA SER A 132 2.35 9.20 14.74
C SER A 132 3.39 10.31 14.75
N VAL A 133 4.12 10.47 13.66
CA VAL A 133 5.21 11.45 13.52
C VAL A 133 4.93 12.32 12.29
N PRO A 134 5.10 13.65 12.37
CA PRO A 134 4.86 14.54 11.24
C PRO A 134 5.77 14.21 10.05
N ASP A 135 5.21 14.29 8.85
CA ASP A 135 5.96 14.31 7.61
C ASP A 135 6.57 15.70 7.39
N ARG A 136 7.51 15.84 6.45
CA ARG A 136 8.02 17.13 6.00
C ARG A 136 6.95 17.91 5.22
N GLU A 137 7.19 19.20 4.95
CA GLU A 137 6.27 20.06 4.19
C GLU A 137 5.98 19.53 2.78
N ASP A 138 6.94 18.83 2.18
CA ASP A 138 6.79 18.18 0.86
C ASP A 138 6.11 16.79 0.93
N LEU A 139 5.59 16.43 2.10
CA LEU A 139 4.94 15.14 2.40
C LEU A 139 5.88 13.93 2.27
N THR A 140 7.19 14.13 2.37
CA THR A 140 8.17 13.04 2.54
C THR A 140 8.33 12.68 4.02
N ALA A 141 8.67 11.42 4.32
CA ALA A 141 8.93 10.99 5.68
C ALA A 141 10.11 11.77 6.29
N ASP A 142 9.94 12.29 7.49
CA ASP A 142 11.00 12.98 8.23
C ASP A 142 11.77 12.01 9.12
N VAL A 143 12.96 11.61 8.66
CA VAL A 143 13.83 10.67 9.41
C VAL A 143 14.26 11.22 10.76
N ASP A 144 14.50 12.52 10.88
CA ASP A 144 14.93 13.13 12.13
C ASP A 144 13.78 13.16 13.14
N ALA A 145 12.56 13.49 12.69
CA ALA A 145 11.37 13.42 13.51
C ALA A 145 11.05 11.98 13.95
N ILE A 146 11.19 11.00 13.04
CA ILE A 146 11.04 9.58 13.38
C ILE A 146 12.02 9.17 14.46
N LEU A 147 13.33 9.46 14.30
CA LEU A 147 14.35 9.09 15.25
C LEU A 147 14.18 9.79 16.61
N ALA A 148 13.72 11.04 16.62
CA ALA A 148 13.43 11.78 17.85
C ALA A 148 12.23 11.21 18.63
N ALA A 149 11.28 10.58 17.96
CA ALA A 149 10.09 9.97 18.57
C ALA A 149 10.34 8.54 19.10
N VAL A 150 11.45 7.89 18.73
CA VAL A 150 11.78 6.54 19.18
C VAL A 150 12.07 6.53 20.68
N THR A 151 11.44 5.60 21.40
CA THR A 151 11.63 5.36 22.82
C THR A 151 12.09 3.93 23.09
N GLN A 152 12.33 3.59 24.34
CA GLN A 152 12.63 2.21 24.76
C GLN A 152 11.42 1.25 24.58
N LYS A 153 10.21 1.81 24.42
CA LYS A 153 8.98 1.06 24.16
C LYS A 153 8.74 0.81 22.68
N THR A 154 9.43 1.53 21.80
CA THR A 154 9.26 1.40 20.35
C THR A 154 9.80 0.06 19.88
N LYS A 155 8.89 -0.82 19.42
CA LYS A 155 9.23 -2.16 18.91
C LYS A 155 9.21 -2.25 17.40
N ILE A 156 8.34 -1.47 16.74
CA ILE A 156 8.21 -1.46 15.30
C ILE A 156 8.15 -0.01 14.81
N VAL A 157 8.91 0.27 13.74
CA VAL A 157 8.78 1.48 12.93
C VAL A 157 8.33 1.08 11.54
N PHE A 158 7.18 1.57 11.08
CA PHE A 158 6.67 1.38 9.74
C PHE A 158 7.06 2.55 8.84
N LEU A 159 7.69 2.25 7.72
CA LEU A 159 8.03 3.20 6.67
C LEU A 159 7.46 2.70 5.33
N ALA A 160 6.39 3.35 4.85
CA ALA A 160 5.92 3.14 3.48
C ALA A 160 6.85 3.90 2.51
N ASN A 161 7.51 3.18 1.61
CA ASN A 161 8.45 3.79 0.66
C ASN A 161 8.40 3.07 -0.70
N PRO A 162 7.68 3.63 -1.70
CA PRO A 162 6.92 4.90 -1.72
C PRO A 162 5.71 4.93 -0.79
N ASN A 163 5.38 6.13 -0.29
CA ASN A 163 4.26 6.31 0.65
C ASN A 163 2.89 6.37 -0.07
N ASN A 164 1.88 5.88 0.57
CA ASN A 164 0.48 6.02 0.20
C ASN A 164 -0.27 6.72 1.37
N PRO A 165 -0.89 7.91 1.15
CA PRO A 165 -1.43 8.39 -0.12
C PRO A 165 -0.59 9.45 -0.84
N THR A 166 0.59 9.80 -0.37
CA THR A 166 1.34 10.97 -0.88
C THR A 166 2.04 10.71 -2.22
N GLY A 167 2.44 9.45 -2.49
CA GLY A 167 3.23 9.08 -3.67
C GLY A 167 4.71 9.40 -3.55
N THR A 168 5.11 10.07 -2.47
CA THR A 168 6.49 10.47 -2.19
C THR A 168 7.36 9.27 -1.76
N TYR A 169 8.67 9.45 -1.85
CA TYR A 169 9.65 8.48 -1.33
C TYR A 169 10.82 9.21 -0.69
N ILE A 170 11.59 8.51 0.13
CA ILE A 170 12.89 8.97 0.61
C ILE A 170 14.02 8.12 0.00
N PRO A 171 15.19 8.72 -0.29
CA PRO A 171 16.33 8.02 -0.87
C PRO A 171 16.85 6.90 0.04
N VAL A 172 17.52 5.90 -0.57
CA VAL A 172 18.09 4.74 0.15
C VAL A 172 19.04 5.15 1.27
N ASN A 173 19.78 6.24 1.10
CA ASN A 173 20.69 6.74 2.16
C ASN A 173 19.93 7.24 3.39
N ASP A 174 18.76 7.84 3.21
CA ASP A 174 17.90 8.25 4.33
C ASP A 174 17.27 7.04 5.01
N VAL A 175 16.90 5.99 4.26
CA VAL A 175 16.43 4.72 4.83
C VAL A 175 17.54 4.04 5.65
N LYS A 176 18.78 4.01 5.12
CA LYS A 176 19.94 3.48 5.84
C LYS A 176 20.25 4.30 7.11
N ARG A 177 20.14 5.64 7.03
CA ARG A 177 20.30 6.53 8.19
C ARG A 177 19.24 6.29 9.25
N LEU A 178 17.97 6.12 8.83
CA LEU A 178 16.90 5.75 9.75
C LEU A 178 17.23 4.45 10.48
N HIS A 179 17.53 3.38 9.73
CA HIS A 179 17.86 2.09 10.34
C HIS A 179 19.05 2.18 11.32
N ALA A 180 20.12 2.88 10.94
CA ALA A 180 21.30 3.04 11.77
C ALA A 180 21.04 3.78 13.10
N GLY A 181 20.02 4.64 13.13
CA GLY A 181 19.60 5.37 14.35
C GLY A 181 18.62 4.60 15.24
N LEU A 182 18.06 3.47 14.75
CA LEU A 182 17.12 2.67 15.54
C LEU A 182 17.85 1.78 16.58
N PRO A 183 17.23 1.54 17.75
CA PRO A 183 17.70 0.51 18.67
C PRO A 183 17.71 -0.87 18.01
N LYS A 184 18.70 -1.71 18.33
CA LYS A 184 18.84 -3.06 17.75
C LYS A 184 17.62 -3.97 17.94
N GLY A 185 16.82 -3.73 18.97
CA GLY A 185 15.59 -4.47 19.25
C GLY A 185 14.34 -3.93 18.55
N THR A 186 14.46 -2.83 17.82
CA THR A 186 13.36 -2.23 17.07
C THR A 186 13.36 -2.75 15.64
N ILE A 187 12.22 -3.24 15.17
CA ILE A 187 12.05 -3.72 13.79
C ILE A 187 11.75 -2.51 12.90
N LEU A 188 12.48 -2.35 11.79
CA LEU A 188 12.13 -1.46 10.71
C LEU A 188 11.35 -2.24 9.64
N VAL A 189 10.11 -1.87 9.40
CA VAL A 189 9.28 -2.44 8.33
C VAL A 189 9.25 -1.49 7.14
N LEU A 190 9.85 -1.91 6.04
CA LEU A 190 9.82 -1.22 4.75
C LEU A 190 8.64 -1.74 3.94
N ASP A 191 7.55 -0.97 3.90
CA ASP A 191 6.38 -1.30 3.09
C ASP A 191 6.59 -0.78 1.67
N ALA A 192 7.05 -1.67 0.79
CA ALA A 192 7.47 -1.39 -0.56
C ALA A 192 6.39 -1.79 -1.60
N ALA A 193 5.12 -1.51 -1.29
CA ALA A 193 3.96 -1.92 -2.10
C ALA A 193 3.97 -1.33 -3.54
N TYR A 194 4.73 -0.28 -3.79
CA TYR A 194 4.82 0.42 -5.09
C TYR A 194 6.23 0.37 -5.68
N ALA A 195 7.13 -0.45 -5.13
CA ALA A 195 8.54 -0.47 -5.50
C ALA A 195 8.80 -0.71 -6.98
N GLU A 196 7.99 -1.54 -7.64
CA GLU A 196 8.17 -1.88 -9.05
C GLU A 196 7.95 -0.69 -9.99
N TYR A 197 7.23 0.34 -9.55
CA TYR A 197 7.00 1.56 -10.35
C TYR A 197 8.18 2.55 -10.31
N VAL A 198 9.10 2.39 -9.34
CA VAL A 198 10.14 3.41 -9.08
C VAL A 198 11.32 3.25 -10.04
N ARG A 199 11.57 4.29 -10.84
CA ARG A 199 12.70 4.41 -11.79
C ARG A 199 13.73 5.45 -11.31
N ARG A 200 14.03 5.47 -10.01
CA ARG A 200 14.99 6.39 -9.39
C ARG A 200 16.27 5.65 -8.99
N ASN A 201 17.42 6.22 -9.35
CA ASN A 201 18.73 5.60 -9.07
C ASN A 201 19.11 5.61 -7.58
N ASP A 202 18.47 6.46 -6.79
CA ASP A 202 18.65 6.62 -5.35
C ASP A 202 17.60 5.88 -4.51
N TYR A 203 16.77 5.07 -5.16
CA TYR A 203 15.74 4.25 -4.49
C TYR A 203 16.15 2.77 -4.45
N GLU A 204 15.87 2.12 -3.31
CA GLU A 204 15.97 0.68 -3.10
C GLU A 204 14.80 0.21 -2.23
N ALA A 205 14.24 -0.96 -2.56
CA ALA A 205 13.04 -1.48 -1.92
C ALA A 205 13.27 -2.06 -0.51
N GLY A 206 14.51 -2.25 -0.08
CA GLY A 206 14.90 -2.81 1.20
C GLY A 206 15.56 -4.19 1.16
N ILE A 207 15.74 -4.79 -0.01
CA ILE A 207 16.31 -6.16 -0.12
C ILE A 207 17.73 -6.23 0.47
N GLU A 208 18.62 -5.29 0.10
CA GLU A 208 19.99 -5.25 0.64
C GLU A 208 19.96 -5.03 2.16
N LEU A 209 19.14 -4.07 2.61
CA LEU A 209 19.09 -3.74 4.02
C LEU A 209 18.58 -4.92 4.88
N VAL A 210 17.60 -5.69 4.38
CA VAL A 210 17.13 -6.93 5.03
C VAL A 210 18.22 -7.98 5.06
N SER A 211 18.96 -8.16 3.96
CA SER A 211 20.02 -9.17 3.88
C SER A 211 21.14 -8.93 4.89
N ASP A 212 21.43 -7.67 5.18
CA ASP A 212 22.51 -7.27 6.07
C ASP A 212 22.08 -7.13 7.54
N ASN A 213 20.75 -7.08 7.82
CA ASN A 213 20.25 -6.72 9.14
C ASN A 213 19.06 -7.59 9.58
N ALA A 214 19.20 -8.23 10.74
CA ALA A 214 18.19 -9.14 11.28
C ALA A 214 16.90 -8.47 11.76
N ASN A 215 16.90 -7.15 11.96
CA ASN A 215 15.76 -6.36 12.43
C ASN A 215 15.11 -5.50 11.34
N VAL A 216 15.32 -5.84 10.06
CA VAL A 216 14.65 -5.20 8.94
C VAL A 216 13.72 -6.20 8.27
N VAL A 217 12.52 -5.73 7.92
CA VAL A 217 11.52 -6.49 7.17
C VAL A 217 11.10 -5.66 5.96
N MET A 218 11.04 -6.27 4.79
CA MET A 218 10.43 -5.65 3.59
C MET A 218 9.14 -6.36 3.24
N THR A 219 8.06 -5.60 2.99
CA THR A 219 6.78 -6.14 2.51
C THR A 219 6.50 -5.71 1.07
N ARG A 220 5.90 -6.59 0.28
CA ARG A 220 5.50 -6.39 -1.11
C ARG A 220 4.09 -6.93 -1.34
N THR A 221 3.43 -6.43 -2.37
CA THR A 221 2.08 -6.88 -2.73
C THR A 221 1.95 -7.21 -4.21
N PHE A 222 1.11 -8.18 -4.54
CA PHE A 222 0.70 -8.45 -5.91
C PHE A 222 -0.52 -7.63 -6.35
N SER A 223 -1.09 -6.84 -5.44
CA SER A 223 -2.32 -6.07 -5.69
C SER A 223 -2.13 -4.90 -6.65
N LYS A 224 -0.88 -4.40 -6.85
CA LYS A 224 -0.59 -3.18 -7.62
C LYS A 224 -0.06 -3.55 -9.00
N ILE A 225 1.24 -3.56 -9.21
CA ILE A 225 1.87 -3.78 -10.52
C ILE A 225 1.44 -5.08 -11.20
N HIS A 226 1.21 -6.14 -10.43
CA HIS A 226 0.84 -7.45 -10.96
C HIS A 226 -0.66 -7.61 -11.26
N GLY A 227 -1.51 -6.63 -10.91
CA GLY A 227 -2.95 -6.66 -11.20
C GLY A 227 -3.75 -7.74 -10.45
N LEU A 228 -3.27 -8.22 -9.29
CA LEU A 228 -3.88 -9.33 -8.54
C LEU A 228 -4.60 -8.87 -7.25
N ALA A 229 -5.12 -7.65 -7.22
CA ALA A 229 -5.78 -7.09 -6.02
C ALA A 229 -6.90 -7.99 -5.48
N GLY A 230 -7.70 -8.62 -6.36
CA GLY A 230 -8.80 -9.52 -6.00
C GLY A 230 -8.36 -10.86 -5.41
N LEU A 231 -7.14 -11.32 -5.68
CA LEU A 231 -6.62 -12.60 -5.17
C LEU A 231 -6.05 -12.49 -3.77
N ARG A 232 -5.88 -11.28 -3.25
CA ARG A 232 -5.37 -11.06 -1.89
C ARG A 232 -4.05 -11.78 -1.64
N ILE A 233 -2.96 -11.32 -2.26
CA ILE A 233 -1.64 -11.94 -2.09
C ILE A 233 -0.55 -10.89 -1.93
N GLY A 234 0.37 -11.15 -0.99
CA GLY A 234 1.56 -10.37 -0.72
C GLY A 234 2.66 -11.27 -0.16
N TRP A 235 3.82 -10.70 0.03
CA TRP A 235 4.95 -11.39 0.62
C TRP A 235 5.83 -10.45 1.43
N MET A 236 6.54 -11.00 2.41
CA MET A 236 7.59 -10.30 3.11
C MET A 236 8.92 -11.04 2.99
N TYR A 237 10.00 -10.29 3.05
CA TYR A 237 11.37 -10.77 3.13
C TYR A 237 11.97 -10.29 4.46
N ALA A 238 12.50 -11.20 5.26
CA ALA A 238 13.04 -10.91 6.57
C ALA A 238 14.05 -11.99 7.00
N HIS A 239 14.77 -11.72 8.07
CA HIS A 239 15.62 -12.73 8.72
C HIS A 239 14.79 -13.94 9.14
N GLU A 240 15.36 -15.16 9.05
CA GLU A 240 14.66 -16.42 9.31
C GLU A 240 13.97 -16.51 10.69
N ALA A 241 14.55 -15.87 11.71
CA ALA A 241 13.94 -15.81 13.03
C ALA A 241 12.62 -15.03 13.05
N ILE A 242 12.48 -13.98 12.23
CA ILE A 242 11.22 -13.23 12.10
C ILE A 242 10.22 -14.06 11.31
N ILE A 243 10.67 -14.73 10.24
CA ILE A 243 9.83 -15.64 9.44
C ILE A 243 9.28 -16.77 10.31
N ASP A 244 10.14 -17.43 11.12
CA ASP A 244 9.71 -18.50 12.04
C ASP A 244 8.69 -18.01 13.06
N ALA A 245 8.95 -16.85 13.69
CA ALA A 245 8.04 -16.26 14.67
C ALA A 245 6.65 -15.96 14.07
N CYS A 246 6.60 -15.34 12.89
CA CYS A 246 5.34 -15.08 12.19
C CYS A 246 4.65 -16.38 11.71
N ASN A 247 5.41 -17.38 11.28
CA ASN A 247 4.86 -18.70 10.91
C ASN A 247 4.13 -19.40 12.05
N ARG A 248 4.51 -19.16 13.31
CA ARG A 248 3.85 -19.75 14.49
C ARG A 248 2.49 -19.13 14.79
N VAL A 249 2.24 -17.90 14.28
CA VAL A 249 1.05 -17.11 14.61
C VAL A 249 0.06 -17.06 13.44
N ARG A 250 0.54 -17.13 12.19
CA ARG A 250 -0.33 -17.08 11.02
C ARG A 250 -1.33 -18.23 10.98
N GLY A 251 -2.47 -18.01 10.35
CA GLY A 251 -3.45 -19.05 10.06
C GLY A 251 -2.83 -20.17 9.19
N PRO A 252 -3.17 -21.45 9.43
CA PRO A 252 -2.83 -22.51 8.50
C PRO A 252 -3.51 -22.24 7.15
N PHE A 253 -2.84 -22.51 6.05
CA PHE A 253 -3.40 -22.31 4.70
C PHE A 253 -3.89 -20.88 4.42
N ASN A 254 -3.20 -19.86 4.95
CA ASN A 254 -3.60 -18.46 4.87
C ASN A 254 -3.67 -17.90 3.44
N VAL A 255 -2.88 -18.44 2.50
CA VAL A 255 -2.90 -18.07 1.08
C VAL A 255 -3.67 -19.12 0.28
N ASN A 256 -4.65 -18.70 -0.50
CA ASN A 256 -5.47 -19.62 -1.29
C ASN A 256 -4.70 -20.19 -2.50
N ALA A 257 -5.11 -21.37 -2.99
CA ALA A 257 -4.43 -22.11 -4.05
C ALA A 257 -4.28 -21.30 -5.34
N LEU A 258 -5.36 -20.61 -5.77
CA LEU A 258 -5.34 -19.80 -6.99
C LEU A 258 -4.36 -18.64 -6.87
N ALA A 259 -4.28 -18.00 -5.70
CA ALA A 259 -3.34 -16.90 -5.44
C ALA A 259 -1.88 -17.37 -5.49
N ILE A 260 -1.56 -18.56 -4.97
CA ILE A 260 -0.20 -19.13 -5.02
C ILE A 260 0.24 -19.29 -6.47
N LEU A 261 -0.59 -19.90 -7.33
CA LEU A 261 -0.25 -20.15 -8.73
C LEU A 261 -0.24 -18.88 -9.56
N ALA A 262 -1.24 -18.02 -9.37
CA ALA A 262 -1.34 -16.72 -10.04
C ALA A 262 -0.15 -15.82 -9.70
N GLY A 263 0.25 -15.76 -8.43
CA GLY A 263 1.41 -15.00 -7.98
C GLY A 263 2.70 -15.52 -8.59
N ALA A 264 2.90 -16.83 -8.63
CA ALA A 264 4.08 -17.46 -9.24
C ALA A 264 4.15 -17.19 -10.75
N ALA A 265 3.02 -17.20 -11.46
CA ALA A 265 2.94 -16.87 -12.88
C ALA A 265 3.21 -15.38 -13.12
N ALA A 266 2.60 -14.50 -12.31
CA ALA A 266 2.70 -13.05 -12.44
C ALA A 266 4.13 -12.53 -12.22
N ILE A 267 4.82 -13.00 -11.16
CA ILE A 267 6.16 -12.51 -10.83
C ILE A 267 7.20 -12.94 -11.87
N GLY A 268 6.94 -14.03 -12.58
CA GLY A 268 7.78 -14.52 -13.67
C GLY A 268 7.58 -13.75 -15.01
N ASP A 269 6.54 -12.92 -15.13
CA ASP A 269 6.28 -12.18 -16.36
C ASP A 269 6.82 -10.76 -16.33
N LYS A 270 8.15 -10.65 -16.44
CA LYS A 270 8.85 -9.36 -16.45
C LYS A 270 8.38 -8.43 -17.56
N ALA A 271 8.01 -8.98 -18.73
CA ALA A 271 7.54 -8.17 -19.87
C ALA A 271 6.18 -7.51 -19.57
N HIS A 272 5.29 -8.18 -18.83
CA HIS A 272 4.03 -7.56 -18.40
C HIS A 272 4.27 -6.45 -17.37
N VAL A 273 5.15 -6.70 -16.40
CA VAL A 273 5.55 -5.69 -15.41
C VAL A 273 6.13 -4.46 -16.10
N GLU A 274 7.05 -4.65 -17.06
CA GLU A 274 7.66 -3.54 -17.80
C GLU A 274 6.61 -2.70 -18.55
N ARG A 275 5.68 -3.34 -19.28
CA ARG A 275 4.57 -2.61 -19.93
C ARG A 275 3.72 -1.80 -18.94
N ALA A 276 3.49 -2.34 -17.73
CA ALA A 276 2.72 -1.63 -16.70
C ALA A 276 3.49 -0.42 -16.15
N VAL A 277 4.81 -0.54 -15.99
CA VAL A 277 5.68 0.57 -15.59
C VAL A 277 5.71 1.66 -16.67
N GLU A 278 5.94 1.29 -17.95
CA GLU A 278 5.97 2.21 -19.08
C GLU A 278 4.64 2.98 -19.21
N HIS A 279 3.50 2.26 -19.11
CA HIS A 279 2.19 2.91 -19.12
C HIS A 279 2.07 3.93 -17.97
N ASN A 280 2.48 3.54 -16.78
CA ASN A 280 2.42 4.41 -15.61
C ASN A 280 3.31 5.65 -15.77
N GLU A 281 4.55 5.50 -16.22
CA GLU A 281 5.48 6.62 -16.43
C GLU A 281 4.90 7.69 -17.37
N VAL A 282 4.38 7.25 -18.52
CA VAL A 282 3.79 8.15 -19.51
C VAL A 282 2.59 8.90 -18.94
N TRP A 283 1.68 8.18 -18.28
CA TRP A 283 0.45 8.77 -17.81
C TRP A 283 0.60 9.53 -16.50
N LEU A 284 1.49 9.10 -15.61
CA LEU A 284 1.80 9.83 -14.38
C LEU A 284 2.33 11.23 -14.69
N ALA A 285 3.27 11.35 -15.62
CA ALA A 285 3.82 12.63 -16.05
C ALA A 285 2.71 13.51 -16.69
N LYS A 286 1.99 12.95 -17.69
CA LYS A 286 0.96 13.69 -18.43
C LYS A 286 -0.17 14.19 -17.52
N VAL A 287 -0.67 13.34 -16.61
CA VAL A 287 -1.72 13.72 -15.65
C VAL A 287 -1.21 14.78 -14.70
N SER A 288 -0.02 14.59 -14.11
CA SER A 288 0.56 15.55 -13.16
C SER A 288 0.75 16.93 -13.78
N ASP A 289 1.37 17.01 -14.96
CA ASP A 289 1.65 18.26 -15.66
C ASP A 289 0.36 18.97 -16.07
N THR A 290 -0.62 18.22 -16.56
CA THR A 290 -1.89 18.81 -16.98
C THR A 290 -2.68 19.35 -15.80
N LEU A 291 -2.78 18.62 -14.70
CA LEU A 291 -3.49 19.07 -13.50
C LEU A 291 -2.78 20.27 -12.84
N ALA A 292 -1.45 20.29 -12.84
CA ALA A 292 -0.68 21.46 -12.39
C ALA A 292 -0.94 22.70 -13.26
N ALA A 293 -1.04 22.53 -14.59
CA ALA A 293 -1.37 23.62 -15.51
C ALA A 293 -2.79 24.19 -15.29
N LEU A 294 -3.71 23.42 -14.70
CA LEU A 294 -5.03 23.91 -14.27
C LEU A 294 -5.00 24.73 -12.96
N GLY A 295 -3.81 24.90 -12.36
CA GLY A 295 -3.63 25.60 -11.09
C GLY A 295 -3.88 24.73 -9.85
N LEU A 296 -3.98 23.40 -10.01
CA LEU A 296 -4.07 22.47 -8.89
C LEU A 296 -2.68 22.15 -8.35
N GLY A 297 -2.55 21.97 -7.04
CA GLY A 297 -1.34 21.43 -6.45
C GLY A 297 -1.24 19.93 -6.75
N VAL A 298 -0.08 19.46 -7.20
CA VAL A 298 0.16 18.03 -7.42
C VAL A 298 1.43 17.62 -6.69
N THR A 299 1.30 16.70 -5.73
CA THR A 299 2.46 16.17 -5.02
C THR A 299 3.28 15.28 -5.97
N PRO A 300 4.61 15.48 -6.10
CA PRO A 300 5.45 14.59 -6.90
C PRO A 300 5.33 13.14 -6.45
N SER A 301 4.97 12.25 -7.38
CA SER A 301 4.73 10.83 -7.08
C SER A 301 5.66 9.93 -7.87
N VAL A 302 6.03 8.79 -7.27
CA VAL A 302 6.72 7.68 -7.93
C VAL A 302 5.90 6.38 -7.90
N GLY A 303 4.65 6.45 -7.42
CA GLY A 303 3.71 5.33 -7.44
C GLY A 303 2.84 5.30 -8.69
N ASN A 304 1.76 4.53 -8.65
CA ASN A 304 0.76 4.49 -9.73
C ASN A 304 -0.47 5.36 -9.43
N PHE A 305 -0.27 6.48 -8.80
CA PHE A 305 -1.30 7.46 -8.45
C PHE A 305 -0.69 8.84 -8.23
N VAL A 306 -1.53 9.86 -8.26
CA VAL A 306 -1.19 11.24 -7.91
C VAL A 306 -2.05 11.71 -6.73
N LEU A 307 -1.48 12.55 -5.89
CA LEU A 307 -2.20 13.30 -4.86
C LEU A 307 -2.41 14.73 -5.38
N VAL A 308 -3.68 15.09 -5.56
CA VAL A 308 -4.11 16.37 -6.15
C VAL A 308 -4.73 17.23 -5.06
N HIS A 309 -4.18 18.42 -4.86
CA HIS A 309 -4.64 19.39 -3.87
C HIS A 309 -5.54 20.43 -4.52
N PHE A 310 -6.69 20.67 -3.90
CA PHE A 310 -7.71 21.61 -4.35
C PHE A 310 -7.70 22.88 -3.49
N PRO A 311 -8.11 24.02 -4.04
CA PRO A 311 -8.27 25.23 -3.25
C PRO A 311 -9.41 25.08 -2.22
N LYS A 312 -9.36 25.89 -1.16
CA LYS A 312 -10.44 25.96 -0.15
C LYS A 312 -11.59 26.88 -0.56
N THR A 313 -11.56 27.39 -1.78
CA THR A 313 -12.57 28.27 -2.33
C THR A 313 -13.87 27.51 -2.59
N PRO A 314 -15.04 27.97 -2.09
CA PRO A 314 -16.33 27.36 -2.41
C PRO A 314 -16.55 27.21 -3.91
N GLY A 315 -17.07 26.08 -4.35
CA GLY A 315 -17.23 25.71 -5.75
C GLY A 315 -16.00 25.04 -6.39
N LYS A 316 -14.84 24.96 -5.68
CA LYS A 316 -13.59 24.39 -6.20
C LYS A 316 -12.87 23.48 -5.19
N THR A 317 -13.54 23.12 -4.10
CA THR A 317 -12.96 22.26 -3.03
C THR A 317 -12.79 20.82 -3.48
N ALA A 318 -11.92 20.06 -2.80
CA ALA A 318 -11.75 18.62 -3.04
C ALA A 318 -13.06 17.82 -2.89
N ALA A 319 -13.92 18.21 -1.94
CA ALA A 319 -15.20 17.54 -1.73
C ALA A 319 -16.15 17.76 -2.92
N GLU A 320 -16.24 18.99 -3.43
CA GLU A 320 -17.07 19.33 -4.58
C GLU A 320 -16.50 18.71 -5.88
N ALA A 321 -15.18 18.65 -6.02
CA ALA A 321 -14.52 17.95 -7.13
C ALA A 321 -14.81 16.43 -7.11
N ASP A 322 -14.77 15.79 -5.93
CA ASP A 322 -15.12 14.38 -5.79
C ASP A 322 -16.56 14.09 -6.23
N GLU A 323 -17.51 14.93 -5.81
CA GLU A 323 -18.92 14.80 -6.22
C GLU A 323 -19.11 15.04 -7.72
N TYR A 324 -18.45 16.09 -8.26
CA TYR A 324 -18.50 16.42 -9.68
C TYR A 324 -17.96 15.32 -10.57
N LEU A 325 -16.81 14.71 -10.20
CA LEU A 325 -16.19 13.60 -10.89
C LEU A 325 -17.03 12.34 -10.78
N CYS A 326 -17.52 12.03 -9.57
CA CYS A 326 -18.35 10.86 -9.31
C CYS A 326 -19.65 10.90 -10.13
N ALA A 327 -20.29 12.05 -10.26
CA ALA A 327 -21.48 12.24 -11.10
C ALA A 327 -21.21 11.98 -12.61
N ARG A 328 -19.94 11.92 -13.02
CA ARG A 328 -19.48 11.61 -14.39
C ARG A 328 -18.83 10.24 -14.52
N GLY A 329 -18.90 9.42 -13.47
CA GLY A 329 -18.35 8.06 -13.46
C GLY A 329 -16.87 7.95 -13.08
N TYR A 330 -16.21 9.03 -12.69
CA TYR A 330 -14.81 9.00 -12.24
C TYR A 330 -14.73 8.97 -10.71
N VAL A 331 -14.37 7.82 -10.15
CA VAL A 331 -14.37 7.62 -8.69
C VAL A 331 -12.94 7.68 -8.17
N LEU A 332 -12.56 8.82 -7.58
CA LEU A 332 -11.29 9.06 -6.94
C LEU A 332 -11.34 8.72 -5.44
N ARG A 333 -10.20 8.80 -4.75
CA ARG A 333 -10.09 8.54 -3.32
C ARG A 333 -10.04 9.84 -2.53
N ARG A 334 -11.03 10.07 -1.65
CA ARG A 334 -10.92 11.09 -0.60
C ARG A 334 -9.89 10.63 0.44
N VAL A 335 -8.99 11.52 0.82
CA VAL A 335 -7.88 11.24 1.73
C VAL A 335 -7.94 12.04 3.04
N ALA A 336 -9.13 12.55 3.38
CA ALA A 336 -9.37 13.24 4.65
C ALA A 336 -8.99 12.38 5.88
N GLY A 337 -9.23 11.07 5.82
CA GLY A 337 -8.82 10.12 6.88
C GLY A 337 -7.30 10.01 7.06
N TYR A 338 -6.52 10.47 6.10
CA TYR A 338 -5.04 10.60 6.17
C TYR A 338 -4.58 12.00 6.59
N GLY A 339 -5.47 12.84 7.11
CA GLY A 339 -5.13 14.23 7.47
C GLY A 339 -5.05 15.20 6.29
N LEU A 340 -5.51 14.82 5.10
CA LEU A 340 -5.43 15.59 3.86
C LEU A 340 -6.85 15.89 3.30
N PRO A 341 -7.68 16.68 4.01
CA PRO A 341 -9.09 16.90 3.62
C PRO A 341 -9.24 17.67 2.30
N ASP A 342 -8.26 18.47 1.92
CA ASP A 342 -8.27 19.33 0.74
C ASP A 342 -7.63 18.63 -0.49
N ALA A 343 -7.44 17.31 -0.43
CA ALA A 343 -6.83 16.55 -1.51
C ALA A 343 -7.67 15.33 -1.92
N LEU A 344 -7.48 14.92 -3.18
CA LEU A 344 -7.95 13.64 -3.72
C LEU A 344 -6.76 12.86 -4.25
N ARG A 345 -6.74 11.54 -4.00
CA ARG A 345 -5.78 10.64 -4.63
C ARG A 345 -6.42 10.00 -5.85
N MET A 346 -5.79 10.18 -7.01
CA MET A 346 -6.20 9.61 -8.29
C MET A 346 -5.25 8.49 -8.68
N THR A 347 -5.76 7.27 -8.88
CA THR A 347 -5.02 6.19 -9.52
C THR A 347 -4.74 6.52 -10.99
N ILE A 348 -3.55 6.22 -11.50
CA ILE A 348 -3.26 6.27 -12.93
C ILE A 348 -4.01 5.10 -13.60
N GLY A 349 -5.07 5.44 -14.30
CA GLY A 349 -5.99 4.50 -14.95
C GLY A 349 -5.62 4.18 -16.39
N SER A 350 -6.59 3.67 -17.15
CA SER A 350 -6.48 3.57 -18.60
C SER A 350 -6.37 4.94 -19.26
N GLU A 351 -5.88 5.00 -20.49
CA GLU A 351 -5.83 6.24 -21.29
C GLU A 351 -7.19 6.97 -21.29
N GLU A 352 -8.26 6.25 -21.59
CA GLU A 352 -9.63 6.79 -21.60
C GLU A 352 -10.02 7.40 -20.26
N ALA A 353 -9.73 6.69 -19.14
CA ALA A 353 -10.06 7.17 -17.81
C ALA A 353 -9.25 8.42 -17.44
N ASN A 354 -7.95 8.43 -17.75
CA ASN A 354 -7.06 9.56 -17.47
C ASN A 354 -7.48 10.82 -18.25
N LEU A 355 -7.76 10.67 -19.55
CA LEU A 355 -8.23 11.78 -20.39
C LEU A 355 -9.57 12.32 -19.92
N GLY A 356 -10.51 11.44 -19.55
CA GLY A 356 -11.81 11.86 -19.05
C GLY A 356 -11.76 12.61 -17.72
N VAL A 357 -10.86 12.20 -16.79
CA VAL A 357 -10.63 12.96 -15.55
C VAL A 357 -10.02 14.33 -15.85
N ILE A 358 -9.04 14.41 -16.76
CA ILE A 358 -8.42 15.67 -17.18
C ILE A 358 -9.49 16.61 -17.76
N GLU A 359 -10.33 16.13 -18.67
CA GLU A 359 -11.42 16.91 -19.28
C GLU A 359 -12.41 17.39 -18.22
N ALA A 360 -12.85 16.50 -17.34
CA ALA A 360 -13.80 16.83 -16.29
C ALA A 360 -13.22 17.86 -15.30
N LEU A 361 -11.96 17.72 -14.89
CA LEU A 361 -11.31 18.71 -14.00
C LEU A 361 -11.03 20.04 -14.71
N THR A 362 -10.74 20.02 -16.01
CA THR A 362 -10.61 21.26 -16.80
C THR A 362 -11.93 22.05 -16.79
N ALA A 363 -13.06 21.36 -17.01
CA ALA A 363 -14.37 22.01 -16.94
C ALA A 363 -14.73 22.44 -15.51
N PHE A 364 -14.40 21.63 -14.50
CA PHE A 364 -14.64 21.97 -13.10
C PHE A 364 -13.85 23.20 -12.66
N MET A 365 -12.60 23.34 -13.08
CA MET A 365 -11.71 24.45 -12.71
C MET A 365 -11.94 25.72 -13.54
N ALA A 366 -12.68 25.65 -14.64
CA ALA A 366 -13.00 26.83 -15.44
C ALA A 366 -13.67 27.92 -14.60
N PRO A 367 -13.43 29.24 -14.89
CA PRO A 367 -14.16 30.33 -14.25
C PRO A 367 -15.68 30.16 -14.39
N ALA A 368 -16.42 30.49 -13.34
CA ALA A 368 -17.88 30.57 -13.47
C ALA A 368 -18.23 31.60 -14.55
N SER A 369 -18.93 31.16 -15.61
CA SER A 369 -19.41 32.03 -16.70
C SER A 369 -20.50 32.95 -16.22
#